data_a049f31e0de27ed02b76d6ee2aafe3be
#
_entry.id   a049f31e0de27ed02b76d6ee2aafe3be
#
_cell.length_a   1.000
_cell.length_b   1.000
_cell.length_c   1.000
_cell.angle_alpha   90.00
_cell.angle_beta   90.00
_cell.angle_gamma   90.00
#
_symmetry.space_group_name_H-M   'P 1'
#
loop_
_entity.id
_entity.type
_entity.pdbx_description
1 polymer ?
#
loop_
_entity_poly.entity_id
_entity_poly.type
_entity_poly.pdbx_seq_one_letter_code
_entity_poly.pdbx_strand_id
1 'polypeptide(L)'
;AGITLPKGRHHGPCPLCGGKDRFRFDDRDGRGTWICNQCGAGDGLTLFARSSCLSVKEAIPLLASMCGLSRGMSASDLSRMEAHRQKAAERAEQQRQKEASQREAAAELANLMADEAIIIDASEHPYLARKGYSGFPVFALSRAYRLENCTYPKGALLHLIDDEHDKTISAEIVRDDARKTSLVGGAKTGAVFIEPLNIDAALQNESWKPEAMFVTEGVATGYAVRELMGGAVAGYAALSKNNLIRAAEIAHALIPELPIVVCGDVGAEAEAERAAATVGGVVSFPPSGDWDDFRAEVAA
;
A
#
# COMPACT_ATOMS: atom_id res chain seq x y z
N ALA A 1 9.83 22.47 30.42
CA ALA A 1 10.05 22.98 29.07
C ALA A 1 8.96 23.94 28.55
N GLY A 2 7.89 24.21 29.33
CA GLY A 2 6.85 25.18 28.94
C GLY A 2 6.05 24.85 27.67
N ILE A 3 6.05 23.58 27.23
CA ILE A 3 5.33 23.14 26.05
C ILE A 3 3.86 22.91 26.41
N THR A 4 2.96 23.60 25.70
CA THR A 4 1.52 23.32 25.80
C THR A 4 1.15 22.24 24.80
N LEU A 5 0.65 21.11 25.28
CA LEU A 5 0.21 19.99 24.44
C LEU A 5 -1.30 20.03 24.23
N PRO A 6 -1.81 19.67 23.02
CA PRO A 6 -3.24 19.48 22.80
C PRO A 6 -3.79 18.38 23.73
N LYS A 7 -5.00 18.56 24.23
CA LYS A 7 -5.65 17.57 25.11
C LYS A 7 -6.27 16.44 24.26
N GLY A 8 -6.01 15.19 24.68
CA GLY A 8 -6.56 14.00 24.03
C GLY A 8 -6.10 13.85 22.58
N ARG A 9 -7.00 13.38 21.71
CA ARG A 9 -6.69 13.17 20.27
C ARG A 9 -6.92 14.41 19.39
N HIS A 10 -7.05 15.60 20.00
CA HIS A 10 -7.23 16.82 19.23
C HIS A 10 -5.93 17.28 18.56
N HIS A 11 -6.08 17.82 17.36
CA HIS A 11 -4.98 18.48 16.68
C HIS A 11 -4.80 19.91 17.21
N GLY A 12 -3.57 20.41 17.18
CA GLY A 12 -3.24 21.74 17.61
C GLY A 12 -1.96 22.28 17.00
N PRO A 13 -1.49 23.47 17.46
CA PRO A 13 -0.22 24.03 17.03
C PRO A 13 0.94 23.09 17.38
N CYS A 14 1.89 22.95 16.46
CA CYS A 14 3.09 22.16 16.72
C CYS A 14 4.06 22.96 17.60
N PRO A 15 4.54 22.41 18.71
CA PRO A 15 5.51 23.09 19.57
C PRO A 15 6.89 23.30 18.91
N LEU A 16 7.17 22.64 17.78
CA LEU A 16 8.44 22.73 17.06
C LEU A 16 8.37 23.69 15.86
N CYS A 17 7.26 23.70 15.10
CA CYS A 17 7.14 24.48 13.87
C CYS A 17 5.87 25.35 13.80
N GLY A 18 5.10 25.43 14.87
CA GLY A 18 3.86 26.23 14.89
C GLY A 18 2.72 25.63 14.05
N GLY A 19 1.91 26.49 13.42
CA GLY A 19 0.71 26.11 12.68
C GLY A 19 -0.51 26.02 13.58
N LYS A 20 -1.69 25.71 13.02
CA LYS A 20 -2.94 25.71 13.78
C LYS A 20 -3.35 24.34 14.29
N ASP A 21 -3.23 23.29 13.46
CA ASP A 21 -3.84 21.96 13.65
C ASP A 21 -3.00 20.78 13.14
N ARG A 22 -1.70 20.99 12.96
CA ARG A 22 -0.79 19.99 12.36
C ARG A 22 -0.15 19.02 13.34
N PHE A 23 -0.30 19.25 14.63
CA PHE A 23 0.32 18.47 15.68
C PHE A 23 -0.73 17.72 16.51
N ARG A 24 -0.47 16.44 16.78
CA ARG A 24 -1.26 15.59 17.68
C ARG A 24 -0.33 14.88 18.66
N PHE A 25 -0.75 14.87 19.93
CA PHE A 25 -0.06 14.13 20.98
C PHE A 25 -0.89 12.92 21.36
N ASP A 26 -0.41 11.73 21.06
CA ASP A 26 -1.14 10.47 21.25
C ASP A 26 -0.84 9.76 22.57
N ASP A 27 0.34 10.01 23.13
CA ASP A 27 0.87 9.37 24.36
C ASP A 27 0.64 7.85 24.38
N ARG A 28 0.90 7.17 23.28
CA ARG A 28 0.72 5.73 23.19
C ARG A 28 1.66 5.03 24.18
N ASP A 29 1.09 4.19 25.04
CA ASP A 29 1.80 3.41 26.07
C ASP A 29 2.62 4.27 27.06
N GLY A 30 2.22 5.51 27.31
CA GLY A 30 2.93 6.43 28.21
C GLY A 30 4.30 6.89 27.69
N ARG A 31 4.53 6.76 26.37
CA ARG A 31 5.79 7.12 25.72
C ARG A 31 5.86 8.57 25.24
N GLY A 32 4.78 9.33 25.40
CA GLY A 32 4.70 10.70 24.87
C GLY A 32 4.72 10.76 23.36
N THR A 33 4.15 9.78 22.66
CA THR A 33 4.17 9.73 21.20
C THR A 33 3.40 10.89 20.57
N TRP A 34 3.94 11.42 19.48
CA TRP A 34 3.37 12.56 18.78
C TRP A 34 3.58 12.44 17.27
N ILE A 35 2.78 13.18 16.52
CA ILE A 35 2.91 13.33 15.07
C ILE A 35 2.64 14.78 14.68
N CYS A 36 3.41 15.29 13.71
CA CYS A 36 3.19 16.56 13.06
C CYS A 36 3.38 16.39 11.53
N ASN A 37 2.43 16.86 10.75
CA ASN A 37 2.46 16.72 9.28
C ASN A 37 3.70 17.37 8.61
N GLN A 38 4.39 18.26 9.30
CA GLN A 38 5.61 18.91 8.79
C GLN A 38 6.88 18.41 9.47
N CYS A 39 6.83 18.12 10.79
CA CYS A 39 8.01 17.73 11.55
C CYS A 39 8.24 16.23 11.63
N GLY A 40 7.27 15.41 11.15
CA GLY A 40 7.27 13.96 11.30
C GLY A 40 6.70 13.50 12.65
N ALA A 41 7.12 12.34 13.10
CA ALA A 41 6.63 11.70 14.32
C ALA A 41 7.79 11.41 15.29
N GLY A 42 7.45 11.16 16.55
CA GLY A 42 8.43 10.79 17.57
C GLY A 42 7.78 10.45 18.91
N ASP A 43 8.61 10.31 19.93
CA ASP A 43 8.24 10.10 21.32
C ASP A 43 8.51 11.34 22.19
N GLY A 44 8.18 11.27 23.48
CA GLY A 44 8.36 12.40 24.40
C GLY A 44 9.82 12.82 24.56
N LEU A 45 10.76 11.89 24.49
CA LEU A 45 12.18 12.19 24.56
C LEU A 45 12.64 13.00 23.34
N THR A 46 12.24 12.57 22.14
CA THR A 46 12.55 13.30 20.91
C THR A 46 11.85 14.64 20.82
N LEU A 47 10.62 14.75 21.33
CA LEU A 47 9.93 16.05 21.43
C LEU A 47 10.67 17.02 22.33
N PHE A 48 11.07 16.54 23.52
CA PHE A 48 11.82 17.35 24.48
C PHE A 48 13.19 17.79 23.92
N ALA A 49 13.95 16.85 23.34
CA ALA A 49 15.25 17.15 22.73
C ALA A 49 15.13 18.24 21.66
N ARG A 50 14.20 18.05 20.72
CA ARG A 50 13.98 19.01 19.61
C ARG A 50 13.47 20.37 20.07
N SER A 51 12.57 20.40 21.06
CA SER A 51 12.05 21.66 21.62
C SER A 51 13.08 22.45 22.44
N SER A 52 14.08 21.74 22.97
CA SER A 52 15.18 22.32 23.74
C SER A 52 16.44 22.57 22.89
N CYS A 53 16.37 22.32 21.56
CA CYS A 53 17.51 22.42 20.64
C CYS A 53 18.72 21.57 21.08
N LEU A 54 18.46 20.40 21.69
CA LEU A 54 19.46 19.45 22.17
C LEU A 54 19.47 18.20 21.30
N SER A 55 20.61 17.52 21.25
CA SER A 55 20.64 16.13 20.82
C SER A 55 19.95 15.23 21.85
N VAL A 56 19.48 14.05 21.43
CA VAL A 56 18.86 13.07 22.35
C VAL A 56 19.84 12.69 23.46
N LYS A 57 21.13 12.58 23.18
CA LYS A 57 22.17 12.26 24.15
C LYS A 57 22.32 13.32 25.26
N GLU A 58 22.17 14.59 24.91
CA GLU A 58 22.20 15.71 25.85
C GLU A 58 20.88 15.89 26.61
N ALA A 59 19.76 15.54 26.00
CA ALA A 59 18.44 15.63 26.60
C ALA A 59 18.21 14.61 27.72
N ILE A 60 18.79 13.40 27.62
CA ILE A 60 18.62 12.33 28.61
C ILE A 60 19.02 12.74 30.03
N PRO A 61 20.24 13.24 30.30
CA PRO A 61 20.63 13.60 31.68
C PRO A 61 19.80 14.78 32.21
N LEU A 62 19.40 15.72 31.35
CA LEU A 62 18.57 16.85 31.74
C LEU A 62 17.16 16.39 32.17
N LEU A 63 16.53 15.53 31.36
CA LEU A 63 15.23 14.93 31.72
C LEU A 63 15.32 14.09 32.99
N ALA A 64 16.37 13.27 33.15
CA ALA A 64 16.61 12.50 34.35
C ALA A 64 16.68 13.39 35.60
N SER A 65 17.40 14.52 35.50
CA SER A 65 17.46 15.51 36.59
C SER A 65 16.09 16.13 36.89
N MET A 66 15.33 16.54 35.85
CA MET A 66 13.99 17.13 36.03
C MET A 66 12.98 16.16 36.65
N CYS A 67 13.14 14.85 36.35
CA CYS A 67 12.31 13.79 36.92
C CYS A 67 12.79 13.28 38.30
N GLY A 68 13.82 13.88 38.88
CA GLY A 68 14.40 13.43 40.14
C GLY A 68 15.17 12.11 40.07
N LEU A 69 15.51 11.65 38.84
CA LEU A 69 16.21 10.40 38.53
C LEU A 69 17.73 10.52 38.58
N SER A 70 18.25 11.67 39.05
CA SER A 70 19.70 11.98 39.11
C SER A 70 20.46 11.18 40.21
N ARG A 71 19.76 10.46 41.07
CA ARG A 71 20.34 9.41 41.96
C ARG A 71 19.98 8.08 41.37
N GLY A 72 20.98 7.27 41.10
CA GLY A 72 20.88 5.96 40.41
C GLY A 72 19.54 5.25 40.64
N MET A 73 18.98 4.73 39.57
CA MET A 73 17.68 4.03 39.60
C MET A 73 17.68 2.99 40.72
N SER A 74 16.64 2.98 41.54
CA SER A 74 16.49 1.95 42.58
C SER A 74 16.24 0.58 41.91
N ALA A 75 16.58 -0.50 42.58
CA ALA A 75 16.29 -1.86 42.10
C ALA A 75 14.80 -2.05 41.77
N SER A 76 13.89 -1.35 42.50
CA SER A 76 12.46 -1.36 42.24
C SER A 76 12.09 -0.63 40.93
N ASP A 77 12.78 0.45 40.60
CA ASP A 77 12.52 1.18 39.33
C ASP A 77 13.02 0.40 38.14
N LEU A 78 14.18 -0.25 38.23
CA LEU A 78 14.71 -1.18 37.23
C LEU A 78 13.73 -2.34 37.01
N SER A 79 13.22 -2.96 38.08
CA SER A 79 12.25 -4.07 37.98
C SER A 79 10.94 -3.62 37.31
N ARG A 80 10.43 -2.40 37.63
CA ARG A 80 9.25 -1.83 36.96
C ARG A 80 9.48 -1.58 35.48
N MET A 81 10.64 -1.04 35.09
CA MET A 81 10.97 -0.82 33.71
C MET A 81 11.08 -2.14 32.95
N GLU A 82 11.68 -3.14 33.55
CA GLU A 82 11.82 -4.46 32.96
C GLU A 82 10.45 -5.16 32.77
N ALA A 83 9.59 -5.10 33.76
CA ALA A 83 8.20 -5.57 33.66
C ALA A 83 7.39 -4.81 32.59
N HIS A 84 7.61 -3.51 32.45
CA HIS A 84 6.96 -2.71 31.42
C HIS A 84 7.46 -3.06 30.01
N ARG A 85 8.76 -3.31 29.86
CA ARG A 85 9.39 -3.78 28.62
C ARG A 85 8.85 -5.16 28.21
N GLN A 86 8.77 -6.08 29.16
CA GLN A 86 8.23 -7.42 28.90
C GLN A 86 6.78 -7.36 28.43
N LYS A 87 5.91 -6.61 29.14
CA LYS A 87 4.51 -6.42 28.70
C LYS A 87 4.38 -5.74 27.35
N ALA A 88 5.24 -4.78 27.02
CA ALA A 88 5.25 -4.15 25.71
C ALA A 88 5.70 -5.12 24.61
N ALA A 89 6.70 -5.96 24.88
CA ALA A 89 7.17 -7.01 23.97
C ALA A 89 6.09 -8.09 23.76
N GLU A 90 5.44 -8.54 24.80
CA GLU A 90 4.33 -9.50 24.73
C GLU A 90 3.15 -8.96 23.88
N ARG A 91 2.75 -7.70 24.12
CA ARG A 91 1.70 -7.05 23.32
C ARG A 91 2.09 -6.90 21.85
N ALA A 92 3.34 -6.52 21.59
CA ALA A 92 3.85 -6.39 20.24
C ALA A 92 3.88 -7.75 19.53
N GLU A 93 4.23 -8.82 20.24
CA GLU A 93 4.22 -10.17 19.70
C GLU A 93 2.79 -10.67 19.42
N GLN A 94 1.88 -10.49 20.38
CA GLN A 94 0.46 -10.81 20.19
C GLN A 94 -0.15 -10.06 18.99
N GLN A 95 0.22 -8.79 18.83
CA GLN A 95 -0.23 -7.99 17.69
C GLN A 95 0.33 -8.53 16.37
N ARG A 96 1.62 -8.89 16.33
CA ARG A 96 2.22 -9.50 15.12
C ARG A 96 1.58 -10.84 14.76
N GLN A 97 1.32 -11.69 15.76
CA GLN A 97 0.64 -12.97 15.54
C GLN A 97 -0.77 -12.78 15.01
N LYS A 98 -1.52 -11.82 15.58
CA LYS A 98 -2.86 -11.47 15.10
C LYS A 98 -2.82 -10.96 13.65
N GLU A 99 -1.88 -10.07 13.31
CA GLU A 99 -1.73 -9.56 11.95
C GLU A 99 -1.31 -10.66 10.96
N ALA A 100 -0.43 -11.57 11.38
CA ALA A 100 -0.03 -12.72 10.56
C ALA A 100 -1.23 -13.64 10.27
N SER A 101 -2.00 -14.00 11.31
CA SER A 101 -3.21 -14.81 11.14
C SER A 101 -4.26 -14.11 10.25
N GLN A 102 -4.42 -12.79 10.37
CA GLN A 102 -5.33 -12.04 9.51
C GLN A 102 -4.87 -12.03 8.04
N ARG A 103 -3.56 -11.92 7.80
CA ARG A 103 -3.00 -11.99 6.43
C ARG A 103 -3.20 -13.38 5.82
N GLU A 104 -2.97 -14.44 6.60
CA GLU A 104 -3.20 -15.81 6.16
C GLU A 104 -4.67 -16.05 5.80
N ALA A 105 -5.60 -15.63 6.66
CA ALA A 105 -7.04 -15.73 6.40
C ALA A 105 -7.48 -14.92 5.17
N ALA A 106 -6.87 -13.76 4.93
CA ALA A 106 -7.15 -12.97 3.73
C ALA A 106 -6.64 -13.64 2.45
N ALA A 107 -5.45 -14.27 2.50
CA ALA A 107 -4.91 -15.04 1.37
C ALA A 107 -5.77 -16.28 1.07
N GLU A 108 -6.18 -17.02 2.09
CA GLU A 108 -7.11 -18.16 1.94
C GLU A 108 -8.44 -17.73 1.32
N LEU A 109 -9.00 -16.60 1.79
CA LEU A 109 -10.24 -16.06 1.24
C LEU A 109 -10.07 -15.61 -0.21
N ALA A 110 -8.93 -14.99 -0.58
CA ALA A 110 -8.63 -14.59 -1.95
C ALA A 110 -8.59 -15.81 -2.88
N ASN A 111 -7.91 -16.88 -2.47
CA ASN A 111 -7.87 -18.14 -3.23
C ASN A 111 -9.25 -18.78 -3.36
N LEU A 112 -10.03 -18.84 -2.29
CA LEU A 112 -11.41 -19.34 -2.33
C LEU A 112 -12.27 -18.52 -3.30
N MET A 113 -12.14 -17.18 -3.28
CA MET A 113 -12.85 -16.31 -4.21
C MET A 113 -12.43 -16.57 -5.66
N ALA A 114 -11.14 -16.82 -5.91
CA ALA A 114 -10.62 -17.15 -7.23
C ALA A 114 -11.16 -18.48 -7.75
N ASP A 115 -11.15 -19.53 -6.93
CA ASP A 115 -11.66 -20.86 -7.28
C ASP A 115 -13.16 -20.85 -7.62
N GLU A 116 -13.92 -19.96 -6.97
CA GLU A 116 -15.36 -19.82 -7.17
C GLU A 116 -15.73 -18.69 -8.16
N ALA A 117 -14.76 -17.92 -8.67
CA ALA A 117 -15.02 -16.79 -9.56
C ALA A 117 -15.65 -17.25 -10.89
N ILE A 118 -16.42 -16.35 -11.49
CA ILE A 118 -16.88 -16.50 -12.87
C ILE A 118 -16.04 -15.59 -13.78
N ILE A 119 -15.80 -16.05 -14.99
CA ILE A 119 -15.18 -15.25 -16.04
C ILE A 119 -16.29 -14.59 -16.85
N ILE A 120 -16.22 -13.28 -17.00
CA ILE A 120 -17.12 -12.47 -17.82
C ILE A 120 -16.33 -11.61 -18.77
N ASP A 121 -16.93 -11.15 -19.86
CA ASP A 121 -16.32 -10.10 -20.69
C ASP A 121 -16.28 -8.77 -19.92
N ALA A 122 -15.25 -7.96 -20.12
CA ALA A 122 -15.11 -6.67 -19.46
C ALA A 122 -16.33 -5.76 -19.66
N SER A 123 -17.00 -5.83 -20.83
CA SER A 123 -18.22 -5.07 -21.12
C SER A 123 -19.44 -5.47 -20.31
N GLU A 124 -19.44 -6.66 -19.72
CA GLU A 124 -20.53 -7.13 -18.85
C GLU A 124 -20.47 -6.52 -17.44
N HIS A 125 -19.30 -6.00 -17.03
CA HIS A 125 -19.18 -5.33 -15.73
C HIS A 125 -19.47 -3.83 -15.83
N PRO A 126 -20.47 -3.29 -15.09
CA PRO A 126 -20.91 -1.90 -15.27
C PRO A 126 -19.82 -0.84 -15.12
N TYR A 127 -18.84 -1.04 -14.25
CA TYR A 127 -17.70 -0.13 -14.10
C TYR A 127 -16.81 -0.11 -15.34
N LEU A 128 -16.44 -1.27 -15.87
CA LEU A 128 -15.59 -1.38 -17.06
C LEU A 128 -16.32 -0.95 -18.33
N ALA A 129 -17.60 -1.31 -18.46
CA ALA A 129 -18.44 -0.87 -19.56
C ALA A 129 -18.54 0.66 -19.65
N ARG A 130 -18.70 1.35 -18.51
CA ARG A 130 -18.71 2.84 -18.49
C ARG A 130 -17.37 3.44 -18.93
N LYS A 131 -16.27 2.72 -18.74
CA LYS A 131 -14.93 3.12 -19.21
C LYS A 131 -14.66 2.70 -20.65
N GLY A 132 -15.61 2.02 -21.33
CA GLY A 132 -15.48 1.57 -22.71
C GLY A 132 -14.59 0.33 -22.90
N TYR A 133 -14.37 -0.45 -21.85
CA TYR A 133 -13.62 -1.70 -21.95
C TYR A 133 -14.51 -2.85 -22.41
N SER A 134 -13.99 -3.68 -23.33
CA SER A 134 -14.65 -4.85 -23.90
C SER A 134 -13.64 -5.80 -24.55
N GLY A 135 -14.06 -7.04 -24.83
CA GLY A 135 -13.29 -7.97 -25.64
C GLY A 135 -12.14 -8.68 -24.91
N PHE A 136 -12.14 -8.66 -23.58
CA PHE A 136 -11.20 -9.44 -22.78
C PHE A 136 -11.87 -9.98 -21.50
N PRO A 137 -11.41 -11.14 -21.01
CA PRO A 137 -11.97 -11.75 -19.81
C PRO A 137 -11.55 -10.99 -18.54
N VAL A 138 -12.45 -10.97 -17.55
CA VAL A 138 -12.19 -10.51 -16.21
C VAL A 138 -12.85 -11.45 -15.20
N PHE A 139 -12.28 -11.54 -13.99
CA PHE A 139 -12.88 -12.32 -12.92
C PHE A 139 -13.92 -11.51 -12.15
N ALA A 140 -15.09 -12.11 -11.90
CA ALA A 140 -16.12 -11.54 -11.08
C ALA A 140 -16.58 -12.53 -9.99
N LEU A 141 -17.00 -12.02 -8.84
CA LEU A 141 -17.47 -12.85 -7.74
C LEU A 141 -18.80 -13.57 -8.12
N SER A 142 -18.82 -14.90 -8.06
CA SER A 142 -19.99 -15.70 -8.36
C SER A 142 -21.12 -15.55 -7.32
N ARG A 143 -20.77 -15.18 -6.09
CA ARG A 143 -21.69 -14.95 -4.97
C ARG A 143 -21.21 -13.80 -4.09
N ALA A 144 -22.03 -13.37 -3.15
CA ALA A 144 -21.61 -12.40 -2.13
C ALA A 144 -20.85 -13.11 -1.00
N TYR A 145 -19.75 -12.49 -0.55
CA TYR A 145 -18.99 -12.91 0.62
C TYR A 145 -19.23 -11.92 1.75
N ARG A 146 -19.66 -12.42 2.91
CA ARG A 146 -19.98 -11.60 4.09
C ARG A 146 -19.04 -11.92 5.22
N LEU A 147 -18.33 -10.90 5.69
CA LEU A 147 -17.53 -10.90 6.91
C LEU A 147 -18.22 -10.00 7.94
N GLU A 148 -17.81 -10.07 9.21
CA GLU A 148 -18.45 -9.31 10.31
C GLU A 148 -18.70 -7.83 9.99
N ASN A 149 -17.72 -7.17 9.35
CA ASN A 149 -17.74 -5.72 9.12
C ASN A 149 -17.65 -5.34 7.62
N CYS A 150 -17.73 -6.31 6.71
CA CYS A 150 -17.57 -6.06 5.28
C CYS A 150 -18.40 -7.04 4.45
N THR A 151 -18.92 -6.56 3.34
CA THR A 151 -19.58 -7.40 2.33
C THR A 151 -18.98 -7.14 0.98
N TYR A 152 -18.52 -8.19 0.33
CA TYR A 152 -18.08 -8.19 -1.06
C TYR A 152 -19.24 -8.70 -1.91
N PRO A 153 -19.88 -7.86 -2.75
CA PRO A 153 -21.11 -8.25 -3.42
C PRO A 153 -20.86 -9.20 -4.60
N LYS A 154 -21.83 -10.01 -4.93
CA LYS A 154 -21.85 -10.80 -6.16
C LYS A 154 -21.69 -9.87 -7.37
N GLY A 155 -20.93 -10.32 -8.37
CA GLY A 155 -20.69 -9.59 -9.61
C GLY A 155 -19.56 -8.54 -9.52
N ALA A 156 -19.03 -8.23 -8.31
CA ALA A 156 -17.88 -7.36 -8.20
C ALA A 156 -16.63 -7.98 -8.85
N LEU A 157 -15.78 -7.16 -9.47
CA LEU A 157 -14.51 -7.62 -10.02
C LEU A 157 -13.58 -8.12 -8.91
N LEU A 158 -12.87 -9.19 -9.21
CA LEU A 158 -11.85 -9.79 -8.36
C LEU A 158 -10.48 -9.58 -8.99
N HIS A 159 -9.62 -8.83 -8.32
CA HIS A 159 -8.22 -8.68 -8.71
C HIS A 159 -7.34 -9.31 -7.62
N LEU A 160 -6.67 -10.39 -7.94
CA LEU A 160 -5.75 -11.07 -7.03
C LEU A 160 -4.49 -10.23 -6.86
N ILE A 161 -3.99 -10.16 -5.64
CA ILE A 161 -2.75 -9.46 -5.28
C ILE A 161 -1.72 -10.53 -4.97
N ASP A 162 -0.68 -10.60 -5.80
CA ASP A 162 0.37 -11.59 -5.71
C ASP A 162 1.69 -10.98 -5.20
N ASP A 163 2.52 -11.79 -4.58
CA ASP A 163 3.87 -11.41 -4.15
C ASP A 163 4.93 -11.76 -5.22
N GLU A 164 6.21 -11.57 -4.92
CA GLU A 164 7.34 -11.87 -5.81
C GLU A 164 7.55 -13.36 -6.10
N HIS A 165 6.80 -14.22 -5.46
CA HIS A 165 6.85 -15.68 -5.66
C HIS A 165 5.59 -16.19 -6.37
N ASP A 166 4.82 -15.30 -7.00
CA ASP A 166 3.54 -15.60 -7.67
C ASP A 166 2.52 -16.25 -6.71
N LYS A 167 2.59 -15.86 -5.44
CA LYS A 167 1.68 -16.35 -4.41
C LYS A 167 0.63 -15.29 -4.11
N THR A 168 -0.64 -15.66 -4.21
CA THR A 168 -1.74 -14.79 -3.82
C THR A 168 -1.73 -14.52 -2.32
N ILE A 169 -1.62 -13.25 -1.96
CA ILE A 169 -1.55 -12.76 -0.58
C ILE A 169 -2.78 -11.95 -0.16
N SER A 170 -3.60 -11.52 -1.11
CA SER A 170 -4.83 -10.75 -0.87
C SER A 170 -5.61 -10.59 -2.17
N ALA A 171 -6.65 -9.74 -2.15
CA ALA A 171 -7.35 -9.29 -3.35
C ALA A 171 -7.88 -7.86 -3.20
N GLU A 172 -8.04 -7.16 -4.33
CA GLU A 172 -8.85 -5.96 -4.46
C GLU A 172 -10.18 -6.30 -5.12
N ILE A 173 -11.27 -5.87 -4.52
CA ILE A 173 -12.62 -6.05 -5.02
C ILE A 173 -13.15 -4.71 -5.52
N VAL A 174 -13.57 -4.65 -6.79
CA VAL A 174 -14.11 -3.43 -7.40
C VAL A 174 -15.59 -3.61 -7.72
N ARG A 175 -16.41 -2.77 -7.13
CA ARG A 175 -17.86 -2.81 -7.29
C ARG A 175 -18.29 -2.12 -8.58
N ASP A 176 -19.54 -2.33 -8.96
CA ASP A 176 -20.21 -1.67 -10.10
C ASP A 176 -20.22 -0.13 -9.99
N ASP A 177 -20.23 0.41 -8.76
CA ASP A 177 -20.15 1.85 -8.47
C ASP A 177 -18.70 2.39 -8.43
N ALA A 178 -17.72 1.62 -8.88
CA ALA A 178 -16.28 1.92 -8.88
C ALA A 178 -15.61 1.94 -7.48
N ARG A 179 -16.32 1.61 -6.41
CA ARG A 179 -15.71 1.49 -5.08
C ARG A 179 -14.76 0.31 -5.02
N LYS A 180 -13.53 0.58 -4.61
CA LYS A 180 -12.48 -0.40 -4.41
C LYS A 180 -12.36 -0.75 -2.94
N THR A 181 -12.22 -2.04 -2.64
CA THR A 181 -12.09 -2.54 -1.27
C THR A 181 -11.09 -3.68 -1.26
N SER A 182 -10.03 -3.55 -0.48
CA SER A 182 -9.11 -4.68 -0.23
C SER A 182 -9.70 -5.65 0.80
N LEU A 183 -9.27 -6.89 0.79
CA LEU A 183 -9.66 -7.86 1.82
C LEU A 183 -9.21 -7.39 3.20
N VAL A 184 -10.09 -7.57 4.19
CA VAL A 184 -9.81 -7.18 5.57
C VAL A 184 -8.63 -7.99 6.11
N GLY A 185 -7.63 -7.28 6.63
CA GLY A 185 -6.40 -7.90 7.12
C GLY A 185 -5.39 -8.30 6.03
N GLY A 186 -5.76 -8.20 4.75
CA GLY A 186 -4.90 -8.56 3.62
C GLY A 186 -3.68 -7.65 3.46
N ALA A 187 -2.60 -8.21 2.96
CA ALA A 187 -1.40 -7.47 2.60
C ALA A 187 -1.67 -6.56 1.38
N LYS A 188 -1.01 -5.39 1.37
CA LYS A 188 -1.10 -4.41 0.27
C LYS A 188 0.25 -4.20 -0.42
N THR A 189 1.20 -5.09 -0.15
CA THR A 189 2.59 -4.99 -0.64
C THR A 189 2.85 -5.83 -1.88
N GLY A 190 1.84 -6.51 -2.41
CA GLY A 190 1.88 -7.20 -3.70
C GLY A 190 1.43 -6.32 -4.85
N ALA A 191 1.22 -6.93 -6.01
CA ALA A 191 0.71 -6.28 -7.21
C ALA A 191 -0.32 -7.17 -7.90
N VAL A 192 -1.18 -6.57 -8.72
CA VAL A 192 -2.15 -7.28 -9.55
C VAL A 192 -1.57 -7.49 -10.94
N PHE A 193 -1.49 -8.73 -11.37
CA PHE A 193 -1.03 -9.05 -12.72
C PHE A 193 -2.07 -8.61 -13.76
N ILE A 194 -1.60 -7.97 -14.82
CA ILE A 194 -2.38 -7.56 -15.99
C ILE A 194 -1.97 -8.43 -17.16
N GLU A 195 -2.84 -9.34 -17.53
CA GLU A 195 -2.62 -10.30 -18.61
C GLU A 195 -2.51 -9.60 -19.98
N PRO A 196 -1.73 -10.15 -20.92
CA PRO A 196 -1.66 -9.65 -22.30
C PRO A 196 -3.02 -9.82 -23.02
N LEU A 197 -3.29 -8.97 -24.01
CA LEU A 197 -4.51 -9.09 -24.83
C LEU A 197 -4.56 -10.40 -25.64
N ASN A 198 -3.41 -10.91 -26.05
CA ASN A 198 -3.28 -12.14 -26.82
C ASN A 198 -2.98 -13.37 -25.97
N ILE A 199 -3.65 -13.49 -24.82
CA ILE A 199 -3.45 -14.58 -23.85
C ILE A 199 -3.64 -15.97 -24.49
N ASP A 200 -4.55 -16.10 -25.45
CA ASP A 200 -4.74 -17.38 -26.16
C ASP A 200 -3.48 -17.82 -26.91
N ALA A 201 -2.75 -16.88 -27.52
CA ALA A 201 -1.46 -17.17 -28.15
C ALA A 201 -0.40 -17.55 -27.10
N ALA A 202 -0.44 -16.92 -25.93
CA ALA A 202 0.43 -17.23 -24.81
C ALA A 202 0.18 -18.64 -24.26
N LEU A 203 -1.08 -19.03 -24.09
CA LEU A 203 -1.47 -20.35 -23.59
C LEU A 203 -1.18 -21.49 -24.59
N GLN A 204 -1.18 -21.20 -25.89
CA GLN A 204 -0.88 -22.19 -26.96
C GLN A 204 0.60 -22.37 -27.24
N ASN A 205 1.46 -21.52 -26.73
CA ASN A 205 2.91 -21.53 -26.98
C ASN A 205 3.70 -21.44 -25.69
N GLU A 206 4.23 -22.55 -25.21
CA GLU A 206 5.04 -22.63 -23.98
C GLU A 206 6.29 -21.70 -24.02
N SER A 207 6.73 -21.30 -25.21
CA SER A 207 7.86 -20.38 -25.42
C SER A 207 7.44 -18.91 -25.53
N TRP A 208 6.14 -18.62 -25.43
CA TRP A 208 5.68 -17.25 -25.53
C TRP A 208 6.16 -16.42 -24.35
N LYS A 209 6.66 -15.23 -24.63
CA LYS A 209 7.03 -14.23 -23.63
C LYS A 209 6.50 -12.87 -24.07
N PRO A 210 6.12 -11.99 -23.14
CA PRO A 210 5.81 -10.62 -23.49
C PRO A 210 7.04 -9.90 -24.06
N GLU A 211 6.82 -8.89 -24.90
CA GLU A 211 7.89 -8.05 -25.46
C GLU A 211 8.41 -7.03 -24.46
N ALA A 212 7.56 -6.60 -23.52
CA ALA A 212 7.88 -5.71 -22.41
C ALA A 212 6.93 -5.94 -21.25
N MET A 213 7.38 -5.54 -20.06
CA MET A 213 6.54 -5.43 -18.87
C MET A 213 6.22 -3.97 -18.58
N PHE A 214 4.99 -3.68 -18.16
CA PHE A 214 4.63 -2.37 -17.67
C PHE A 214 4.21 -2.40 -16.19
N VAL A 215 4.31 -1.26 -15.52
CA VAL A 215 3.85 -1.08 -14.14
C VAL A 215 3.01 0.18 -14.06
N THR A 216 1.82 0.06 -13.46
CA THR A 216 0.87 1.17 -13.29
C THR A 216 0.44 1.33 -11.84
N GLU A 217 -0.18 2.46 -11.50
CA GLU A 217 -0.75 2.63 -10.16
C GLU A 217 -2.02 1.78 -9.99
N GLY A 218 -2.95 1.84 -10.92
CA GLY A 218 -4.26 1.18 -10.83
C GLY A 218 -4.49 0.11 -11.89
N VAL A 219 -5.39 -0.85 -11.61
CA VAL A 219 -5.74 -1.93 -12.56
C VAL A 219 -6.38 -1.37 -13.83
N ALA A 220 -7.30 -0.41 -13.74
CA ALA A 220 -7.92 0.21 -14.93
C ALA A 220 -6.87 0.97 -15.76
N THR A 221 -5.95 1.69 -15.11
CA THR A 221 -4.77 2.28 -15.77
C THR A 221 -3.95 1.20 -16.49
N GLY A 222 -3.78 0.03 -15.86
CA GLY A 222 -3.11 -1.12 -16.48
C GLY A 222 -3.81 -1.61 -17.76
N TYR A 223 -5.13 -1.68 -17.75
CA TYR A 223 -5.90 -2.03 -18.95
C TYR A 223 -5.73 -0.98 -20.06
N ALA A 224 -5.75 0.32 -19.72
CA ALA A 224 -5.51 1.39 -20.69
C ALA A 224 -4.12 1.30 -21.31
N VAL A 225 -3.08 1.16 -20.51
CA VAL A 225 -1.70 1.04 -20.97
C VAL A 225 -1.52 -0.20 -21.83
N ARG A 226 -2.08 -1.35 -21.45
CA ARG A 226 -2.05 -2.58 -22.23
C ARG A 226 -2.64 -2.38 -23.65
N GLU A 227 -3.80 -1.72 -23.75
CA GLU A 227 -4.44 -1.43 -25.05
C GLU A 227 -3.60 -0.46 -25.88
N LEU A 228 -3.05 0.59 -25.27
CA LEU A 228 -2.21 1.59 -25.95
C LEU A 228 -0.88 1.02 -26.46
N MET A 229 -0.24 0.15 -25.67
CA MET A 229 1.01 -0.51 -26.06
C MET A 229 0.78 -1.61 -27.10
N GLY A 230 -0.42 -2.16 -27.14
CA GLY A 230 -0.81 -3.22 -28.08
C GLY A 230 -0.23 -4.60 -27.78
N GLY A 231 -0.91 -5.62 -28.21
CA GLY A 231 -0.46 -7.00 -28.41
C GLY A 231 0.24 -7.72 -27.25
N ALA A 232 1.54 -7.83 -27.30
CA ALA A 232 2.34 -8.78 -26.55
C ALA A 232 2.97 -8.20 -25.28
N VAL A 233 2.29 -7.30 -24.57
CA VAL A 233 2.77 -6.75 -23.30
C VAL A 233 1.96 -7.29 -22.13
N ALA A 234 2.61 -7.50 -21.00
CA ALA A 234 1.99 -7.81 -19.73
C ALA A 234 2.42 -6.79 -18.67
N GLY A 235 1.78 -6.75 -17.51
CA GLY A 235 2.18 -5.78 -16.51
C GLY A 235 1.65 -6.06 -15.13
N TYR A 236 1.95 -5.12 -14.23
CA TYR A 236 1.48 -5.15 -12.86
C TYR A 236 0.87 -3.82 -12.44
N ALA A 237 -0.26 -3.88 -11.75
CA ALA A 237 -0.86 -2.75 -11.07
C ALA A 237 -0.48 -2.74 -9.59
N ALA A 238 0.11 -1.66 -9.14
CA ALA A 238 0.65 -1.47 -7.79
C ALA A 238 -0.42 -1.18 -6.72
N LEU A 239 -1.63 -0.80 -7.11
CA LEU A 239 -2.78 -0.39 -6.30
C LEU A 239 -2.57 0.91 -5.49
N SER A 240 -1.38 1.48 -5.52
CA SER A 240 -1.07 2.82 -4.99
C SER A 240 0.28 3.30 -5.49
N LYS A 241 0.47 4.61 -5.60
CA LYS A 241 1.76 5.21 -5.99
C LYS A 241 2.93 4.85 -5.05
N ASN A 242 2.66 4.66 -3.76
CA ASN A 242 3.67 4.27 -2.78
C ASN A 242 4.17 2.83 -2.95
N ASN A 243 3.46 2.01 -3.73
CA ASN A 243 3.79 0.61 -3.97
C ASN A 243 4.39 0.37 -5.36
N LEU A 244 4.57 1.42 -6.19
CA LEU A 244 5.13 1.30 -7.54
C LEU A 244 6.51 0.64 -7.55
N ILE A 245 7.38 0.97 -6.60
CA ILE A 245 8.71 0.33 -6.47
C ILE A 245 8.54 -1.19 -6.31
N ARG A 246 7.65 -1.60 -5.40
CA ARG A 246 7.44 -3.02 -5.14
C ARG A 246 6.85 -3.76 -6.33
N ALA A 247 5.88 -3.16 -7.02
CA ALA A 247 5.32 -3.73 -8.24
C ALA A 247 6.37 -3.86 -9.36
N ALA A 248 7.27 -2.88 -9.49
CA ALA A 248 8.38 -2.95 -10.42
C ALA A 248 9.39 -4.07 -10.07
N GLU A 249 9.70 -4.24 -8.78
CA GLU A 249 10.52 -5.36 -8.29
C GLU A 249 9.90 -6.72 -8.60
N ILE A 250 8.57 -6.87 -8.41
CA ILE A 250 7.82 -8.09 -8.73
C ILE A 250 7.91 -8.36 -10.24
N ALA A 251 7.63 -7.36 -11.09
CA ALA A 251 7.73 -7.48 -12.53
C ALA A 251 9.13 -7.88 -13.00
N HIS A 252 10.17 -7.27 -12.42
CA HIS A 252 11.57 -7.59 -12.74
C HIS A 252 11.98 -8.98 -12.26
N ALA A 253 11.50 -9.41 -11.11
CA ALA A 253 11.81 -10.74 -10.57
C ALA A 253 11.24 -11.87 -11.45
N LEU A 254 10.07 -11.64 -12.06
CA LEU A 254 9.41 -12.61 -12.91
C LEU A 254 10.19 -12.86 -14.21
N ILE A 255 10.61 -11.80 -14.92
CA ILE A 255 11.36 -11.90 -16.18
C ILE A 255 12.43 -10.80 -16.21
N PRO A 256 13.62 -11.03 -15.61
CA PRO A 256 14.67 -10.01 -15.43
C PRO A 256 15.22 -9.41 -16.74
N GLU A 257 15.13 -10.15 -17.84
CA GLU A 257 15.67 -9.73 -19.14
C GLU A 257 14.73 -8.79 -19.92
N LEU A 258 13.48 -8.63 -19.50
CA LEU A 258 12.55 -7.77 -20.23
C LEU A 258 12.67 -6.29 -19.82
N PRO A 259 12.47 -5.38 -20.78
CA PRO A 259 12.35 -3.96 -20.47
C PRO A 259 11.10 -3.69 -19.62
N ILE A 260 11.25 -2.85 -18.60
CA ILE A 260 10.15 -2.43 -17.74
C ILE A 260 9.84 -0.97 -17.98
N VAL A 261 8.57 -0.67 -18.25
CA VAL A 261 8.05 0.68 -18.41
C VAL A 261 7.15 1.01 -17.23
N VAL A 262 7.55 1.94 -16.38
CA VAL A 262 6.70 2.45 -15.29
C VAL A 262 5.82 3.56 -15.83
N CYS A 263 4.53 3.28 -15.98
CA CYS A 263 3.52 4.21 -16.50
C CYS A 263 2.90 4.97 -15.32
N GLY A 264 3.48 6.13 -15.00
CA GLY A 264 3.04 6.97 -13.89
C GLY A 264 1.79 7.78 -14.24
N ASP A 265 0.96 8.07 -13.23
CA ASP A 265 -0.12 9.04 -13.32
C ASP A 265 0.42 10.45 -13.01
N VAL A 266 -0.28 11.48 -13.45
CA VAL A 266 0.03 12.89 -13.13
C VAL A 266 -0.02 13.10 -11.61
N GLY A 267 1.08 13.59 -11.03
CA GLY A 267 1.26 13.76 -9.58
C GLY A 267 1.88 12.56 -8.86
N ALA A 268 2.37 11.55 -9.61
CA ALA A 268 3.14 10.43 -9.11
C ALA A 268 4.53 10.32 -9.78
N GLU A 269 5.01 11.41 -10.37
CA GLU A 269 6.24 11.44 -11.18
C GLU A 269 7.45 10.94 -10.39
N ALA A 270 7.65 11.49 -9.18
CA ALA A 270 8.80 11.12 -8.34
C ALA A 270 8.76 9.66 -7.86
N GLU A 271 7.58 9.10 -7.63
CA GLU A 271 7.39 7.69 -7.28
C GLU A 271 7.66 6.79 -8.48
N ALA A 272 7.18 7.15 -9.67
CA ALA A 272 7.40 6.40 -10.91
C ALA A 272 8.88 6.40 -11.32
N GLU A 273 9.56 7.55 -11.26
CA GLU A 273 11.00 7.66 -11.54
C GLU A 273 11.84 6.79 -10.59
N ARG A 274 11.51 6.78 -9.30
CA ARG A 274 12.20 5.92 -8.33
C ARG A 274 11.97 4.45 -8.61
N ALA A 275 10.73 4.07 -8.94
CA ALA A 275 10.40 2.70 -9.27
C ALA A 275 11.17 2.21 -10.52
N ALA A 276 11.18 3.00 -11.59
CA ALA A 276 11.94 2.70 -12.79
C ALA A 276 13.45 2.59 -12.52
N ALA A 277 14.01 3.54 -11.78
CA ALA A 277 15.43 3.53 -11.41
C ALA A 277 15.84 2.28 -10.61
N THR A 278 14.94 1.74 -9.76
CA THR A 278 15.23 0.56 -8.94
C THR A 278 15.45 -0.69 -9.79
N VAL A 279 14.78 -0.80 -10.95
CA VAL A 279 14.82 -1.99 -11.82
C VAL A 279 15.55 -1.73 -13.15
N GLY A 280 16.17 -0.56 -13.32
CA GLY A 280 16.80 -0.19 -14.59
C GLY A 280 15.81 0.01 -15.74
N GLY A 281 14.55 0.30 -15.42
CA GLY A 281 13.47 0.54 -16.35
C GLY A 281 13.40 2.00 -16.83
N VAL A 282 12.36 2.31 -17.59
CA VAL A 282 12.05 3.66 -18.07
C VAL A 282 10.69 4.12 -17.54
N VAL A 283 10.45 5.43 -17.55
CA VAL A 283 9.14 6.01 -17.19
C VAL A 283 8.40 6.46 -18.43
N SER A 284 7.08 6.41 -18.35
CA SER A 284 6.18 7.01 -19.33
C SER A 284 5.01 7.69 -18.61
N PHE A 285 4.52 8.80 -19.17
CA PHE A 285 3.40 9.56 -18.63
C PHE A 285 2.40 9.84 -19.75
N PRO A 286 1.10 9.94 -19.45
CA PRO A 286 0.12 10.31 -20.47
C PRO A 286 0.36 11.76 -20.92
N PRO A 287 0.14 12.08 -22.20
CA PRO A 287 0.30 13.45 -22.72
C PRO A 287 -0.67 14.46 -22.09
N SER A 288 -1.85 13.99 -21.68
CA SER A 288 -2.90 14.77 -21.01
C SER A 288 -3.76 13.85 -20.14
N GLY A 289 -4.36 14.39 -19.08
CA GLY A 289 -5.25 13.65 -18.19
C GLY A 289 -4.58 12.47 -17.48
N ASP A 290 -5.29 11.36 -17.39
CA ASP A 290 -4.75 10.06 -17.00
C ASP A 290 -4.64 9.11 -18.20
N TRP A 291 -4.08 7.92 -18.02
CA TRP A 291 -3.92 6.93 -19.09
C TRP A 291 -5.25 6.46 -19.68
N ASP A 292 -6.31 6.44 -18.91
CA ASP A 292 -7.63 6.02 -19.34
C ASP A 292 -8.30 7.09 -20.20
N ASP A 293 -8.12 8.38 -19.85
CA ASP A 293 -8.51 9.52 -20.68
C ASP A 293 -7.78 9.52 -22.01
N PHE A 294 -6.46 9.36 -21.98
CA PHE A 294 -5.63 9.32 -23.20
C PHE A 294 -6.00 8.14 -24.11
N ARG A 295 -6.25 6.95 -23.54
CA ARG A 295 -6.75 5.80 -24.32
C ARG A 295 -8.07 6.13 -25.01
N ALA A 296 -9.01 6.77 -24.30
CA ALA A 296 -10.29 7.15 -24.88
C ALA A 296 -10.16 8.16 -26.02
N GLU A 297 -9.23 9.11 -25.94
CA GLU A 297 -8.91 10.06 -27.01
C GLU A 297 -8.34 9.36 -28.25
N VAL A 298 -7.46 8.37 -28.07
CA VAL A 298 -6.85 7.62 -29.18
C VAL A 298 -7.86 6.70 -29.89
N ALA A 299 -8.86 6.20 -29.15
CA ALA A 299 -9.89 5.30 -29.67
C ALA A 299 -11.06 6.02 -30.36
N ALA A 300 -11.19 7.35 -30.23
CA ALA A 300 -12.25 8.19 -30.81
C ALA A 300 -11.94 8.62 -32.25
#